data_b6cd44f28f81a1dc760621c24a1bcf5e
#
_entry.id   b6cd44f28f81a1dc760621c24a1bcf5e
#
_cell.length_a   1.000
_cell.length_b   1.000
_cell.length_c   1.000
_cell.angle_alpha   90.00
_cell.angle_beta   90.00
_cell.angle_gamma   90.00
#
_symmetry.space_group_name_H-M   'P 1'
#
loop_
_entity.id
_entity.type
_entity.pdbx_description
1 polymer ?
#
loop_
_entity_poly.entity_id
_entity_poly.type
_entity_poly.pdbx_seq_one_letter_code
_entity_poly.pdbx_strand_id
1 'polypeptide(L)'
;PTVLVYGHYDVQPAEPLDLWKSPPFEPEVRDGKIWARGADDDKGQLFMHVKAFEYMITTYTLPCNVKFMIEGEEETGSASL
;
A
#
# COMPACT_ATOMS: atom_id res chain seq x y z
N PRO A 1 -9.75 -4.58 23.01
CA PRO A 1 -9.89 -5.15 21.67
C PRO A 1 -8.60 -4.96 20.86
N THR A 2 -8.45 -5.76 19.80
CA THR A 2 -7.33 -5.68 18.88
C THR A 2 -7.86 -5.47 17.48
N VAL A 3 -7.31 -4.49 16.78
CA VAL A 3 -7.63 -4.21 15.37
C VAL A 3 -6.49 -4.77 14.51
N LEU A 4 -6.85 -5.49 13.46
CA LEU A 4 -5.89 -5.98 12.48
C LEU A 4 -5.94 -5.10 11.24
N VAL A 5 -4.80 -4.52 10.89
CA VAL A 5 -4.64 -3.75 9.65
C VAL A 5 -3.90 -4.64 8.66
N TYR A 6 -4.47 -4.78 7.48
CA TYR A 6 -3.92 -5.62 6.42
C TYR A 6 -3.52 -4.79 5.21
N GLY A 7 -2.43 -5.16 4.58
CA GLY A 7 -2.02 -4.59 3.31
C GLY A 7 -0.99 -5.46 2.63
N HIS A 8 -0.73 -5.20 1.34
CA HIS A 8 0.29 -5.94 0.61
C HIS A 8 1.22 -4.99 -0.14
N TYR A 9 2.44 -5.44 -0.37
CA TYR A 9 3.45 -4.65 -1.06
C TYR A 9 3.85 -5.22 -2.41
N ASP A 10 3.41 -6.43 -2.75
CA ASP A 10 3.65 -6.99 -4.07
C ASP A 10 2.72 -6.36 -5.10
N VAL A 11 3.11 -6.44 -6.35
CA VAL A 11 2.40 -5.76 -7.45
C VAL A 11 2.27 -6.67 -8.65
N GLN A 12 1.27 -6.39 -9.48
CA GLN A 12 1.07 -7.08 -10.75
C GLN A 12 2.18 -6.72 -11.74
N PRO A 13 2.50 -7.61 -12.69
CA PRO A 13 3.37 -7.25 -13.80
C PRO A 13 2.84 -6.03 -14.55
N ALA A 14 3.74 -5.23 -15.07
CA ALA A 14 3.38 -3.97 -15.72
C ALA A 14 3.22 -4.06 -17.24
N GLU A 15 3.41 -5.23 -17.83
CA GLU A 15 3.26 -5.42 -19.27
C GLU A 15 1.82 -5.22 -19.73
N PRO A 16 1.59 -4.68 -20.94
CA PRO A 16 2.62 -4.23 -21.90
C PRO A 16 3.15 -2.84 -21.54
N LEU A 17 4.48 -2.70 -21.55
CA LEU A 17 5.14 -1.47 -21.10
C LEU A 17 4.88 -0.27 -22.03
N ASP A 18 4.59 -0.51 -23.29
CA ASP A 18 4.35 0.55 -24.27
C ASP A 18 3.02 1.30 -24.05
N LEU A 19 2.12 0.77 -23.22
CA LEU A 19 0.88 1.45 -22.88
C LEU A 19 1.06 2.48 -21.75
N TRP A 20 2.21 2.47 -21.07
CA TRP A 20 2.49 3.40 -20.00
C TRP A 20 3.05 4.71 -20.55
N LYS A 21 2.56 5.84 -20.03
CA LYS A 21 3.05 7.18 -20.41
C LYS A 21 4.39 7.50 -19.77
N SER A 22 4.72 6.82 -18.67
CA SER A 22 6.00 6.92 -17.98
C SER A 22 6.39 5.52 -17.51
N PRO A 23 7.69 5.25 -17.28
CA PRO A 23 8.11 3.92 -16.82
C PRO A 23 7.34 3.52 -15.57
N PRO A 24 6.75 2.31 -15.52
CA PRO A 24 5.83 1.92 -14.45
C PRO A 24 6.45 1.86 -13.05
N PHE A 25 7.77 1.68 -12.95
CA PHE A 25 8.46 1.63 -11.67
C PHE A 25 9.28 2.89 -11.38
N GLU A 26 9.02 3.96 -12.13
CA GLU A 26 9.59 5.29 -11.90
C GLU A 26 8.44 6.26 -11.63
N PRO A 27 8.04 6.46 -10.36
CA PRO A 27 6.88 7.29 -10.02
C PRO A 27 6.97 8.68 -10.60
N GLU A 28 5.87 9.15 -11.17
CA GLU A 28 5.78 10.48 -11.75
C GLU A 28 4.50 11.16 -11.27
N VAL A 29 4.63 12.43 -10.90
CA VAL A 29 3.47 13.25 -10.53
C VAL A 29 2.95 13.96 -11.77
N ARG A 30 1.71 13.65 -12.14
CA ARG A 30 1.00 14.27 -13.27
C ARG A 30 -0.46 14.48 -12.89
N ASP A 31 -1.02 15.62 -13.28
CA ASP A 31 -2.42 15.93 -13.04
C ASP A 31 -2.83 15.78 -11.56
N GLY A 32 -1.91 16.14 -10.65
CA GLY A 32 -2.16 16.03 -9.22
C GLY A 32 -2.20 14.60 -8.69
N LYS A 33 -1.68 13.62 -9.43
CA LYS A 33 -1.68 12.21 -9.07
C LYS A 33 -0.30 11.60 -9.23
N ILE A 34 -0.03 10.56 -8.44
CA ILE A 34 1.19 9.77 -8.57
C ILE A 34 0.89 8.58 -9.48
N TRP A 35 1.65 8.46 -10.57
CA TRP A 35 1.49 7.41 -11.56
C TRP A 35 2.64 6.43 -11.46
N ALA A 36 2.35 5.19 -11.04
CA ALA A 36 3.31 4.10 -10.99
C ALA A 36 2.58 2.80 -10.68
N ARG A 37 3.18 1.67 -11.04
CA ARG A 37 2.67 0.36 -10.65
C ARG A 37 2.78 0.24 -9.12
N GLY A 38 1.71 -0.14 -8.45
CA GLY A 38 1.70 -0.30 -7.00
C GLY A 38 1.40 0.97 -6.22
N ALA A 39 1.28 2.12 -6.88
CA ALA A 39 0.97 3.37 -6.20
C ALA A 39 -0.42 3.33 -5.57
N ASP A 40 -1.40 2.79 -6.30
CA ASP A 40 -2.76 2.65 -5.82
C ASP A 40 -3.01 1.26 -5.22
N ASP A 41 -2.52 0.23 -5.85
CA ASP A 41 -2.73 -1.14 -5.42
C ASP A 41 -1.40 -1.78 -5.03
N ASP A 42 -1.02 -1.84 -3.78
CA ASP A 42 -1.81 -1.43 -2.61
C ASP A 42 -1.05 -0.47 -1.71
N LYS A 43 0.12 0.04 -2.17
CA LYS A 43 0.99 0.87 -1.34
C LYS A 43 0.33 2.17 -0.88
N GLY A 44 -0.55 2.74 -1.72
CA GLY A 44 -1.28 3.94 -1.34
C GLY A 44 -2.16 3.72 -0.13
N GLN A 45 -2.95 2.65 -0.13
CA GLN A 45 -3.84 2.31 0.97
C GLN A 45 -3.06 1.89 2.20
N LEU A 46 -2.02 1.08 2.02
CA LEU A 46 -1.16 0.68 3.13
C LEU A 46 -0.53 1.91 3.81
N PHE A 47 -0.04 2.84 3.01
CA PHE A 47 0.57 4.06 3.52
C PHE A 47 -0.43 4.92 4.33
N MET A 48 -1.69 4.98 3.90
CA MET A 48 -2.73 5.69 4.65
C MET A 48 -2.89 5.12 6.06
N HIS A 49 -2.92 3.81 6.19
CA HIS A 49 -3.02 3.16 7.50
C HIS A 49 -1.81 3.48 8.38
N VAL A 50 -0.62 3.43 7.81
CA VAL A 50 0.62 3.74 8.54
C VAL A 50 0.61 5.18 9.03
N LYS A 51 0.23 6.13 8.18
CA LYS A 51 0.19 7.55 8.55
C LYS A 51 -0.90 7.85 9.57
N ALA A 52 -2.05 7.20 9.45
CA ALA A 52 -3.12 7.35 10.44
C ALA A 52 -2.67 6.83 11.82
N PHE A 53 -2.02 5.67 11.83
CA PHE A 53 -1.49 5.09 13.06
C PHE A 53 -0.43 5.99 13.69
N GLU A 54 0.51 6.49 12.87
CA GLU A 54 1.54 7.43 13.33
C GLU A 54 0.92 8.65 13.99
N TYR A 55 -0.11 9.23 13.36
CA TYR A 55 -0.82 10.38 13.91
C TYR A 55 -1.46 10.05 15.25
N MET A 56 -2.13 8.89 15.34
CA MET A 56 -2.83 8.51 16.56
C MET A 56 -1.89 8.28 17.74
N ILE A 57 -0.77 7.59 17.52
CA ILE A 57 0.18 7.30 18.62
C ILE A 57 0.96 8.52 19.06
N THR A 58 1.07 9.55 18.23
CA THR A 58 1.76 10.79 18.59
C THR A 58 0.83 11.86 19.17
N THR A 59 -0.46 11.75 18.93
CA THR A 59 -1.46 12.76 19.31
C THR A 59 -2.42 12.28 20.38
N TYR A 60 -2.78 10.99 20.36
CA TYR A 60 -3.78 10.41 21.26
C TYR A 60 -3.26 9.13 21.90
N THR A 61 -3.95 8.70 22.97
CA THR A 61 -3.77 7.35 23.50
C THR A 61 -4.63 6.41 22.69
N LEU A 62 -4.03 5.34 22.14
CA LEU A 62 -4.79 4.35 21.39
C LEU A 62 -5.79 3.64 22.30
N PRO A 63 -7.06 3.52 21.89
CA PRO A 63 -8.09 2.84 22.69
C PRO A 63 -8.03 1.32 22.54
N CYS A 64 -7.15 0.79 21.70
CA CYS A 64 -7.06 -0.64 21.41
C CYS A 64 -5.65 -1.01 20.97
N ASN A 65 -5.38 -2.32 20.92
CA ASN A 65 -4.15 -2.82 20.32
C ASN A 65 -4.30 -2.81 18.80
N VAL A 66 -3.21 -2.56 18.10
CA VAL A 66 -3.20 -2.57 16.63
C VAL A 66 -2.09 -3.51 16.16
N LYS A 67 -2.46 -4.41 15.25
CA LYS A 67 -1.51 -5.31 14.60
C LYS A 67 -1.52 -5.04 13.10
N PHE A 68 -0.34 -5.02 12.51
CA PHE A 68 -0.19 -4.88 11.06
C PHE A 68 0.20 -6.23 10.47
N MET A 69 -0.55 -6.70 9.48
CA MET A 69 -0.21 -7.89 8.72
C MET A 69 0.05 -7.43 7.28
N ILE A 70 1.31 -7.48 6.87
CA ILE A 70 1.75 -7.00 5.57
C ILE A 70 2.36 -8.17 4.82
N GLU A 71 1.81 -8.47 3.64
CA GLU A 71 2.25 -9.63 2.86
C GLU A 71 2.82 -9.24 1.51
N GLY A 72 3.54 -10.17 0.90
CA GLY A 72 4.14 -10.01 -0.43
C GLY A 72 3.66 -11.04 -1.45
N GLU A 73 2.49 -11.65 -1.26
CA GLU A 73 1.96 -12.69 -2.14
C GLU A 73 0.48 -12.50 -2.50
N GLU A 74 -0.09 -11.31 -2.24
CA GLU A 74 -1.52 -11.10 -2.50
C GLU A 74 -1.85 -11.35 -3.97
N GLU A 75 -1.01 -10.85 -4.86
CA GLU A 75 -1.24 -10.91 -6.30
C GLU A 75 -1.03 -12.32 -6.87
N THR A 76 -0.58 -13.25 -6.05
CA THR A 76 -0.40 -14.66 -6.44
C THR A 76 -1.26 -15.59 -5.59
N GLY A 77 -2.21 -15.05 -4.80
CA GLY A 77 -3.20 -15.84 -4.08
C GLY A 77 -2.92 -16.05 -2.60
N SER A 78 -1.94 -15.38 -2.03
CA SER A 78 -1.66 -15.40 -0.59
C SER A 78 -1.46 -16.80 -0.03
N ALA A 79 -0.68 -17.62 -0.70
CA ALA A 79 -0.49 -19.03 -0.32
C ALA A 79 0.09 -19.21 1.08
N SER A 80 0.86 -18.23 1.56
CA SER A 80 1.51 -18.29 2.86
C SER A 80 0.67 -17.74 4.03
N LEU A 81 -0.51 -17.23 3.73
CA LEU A 81 -1.40 -16.67 4.76
C LEU A 81 -2.10 -17.77 5.60
#